data_4c04052a76843a03e68fe323dd2ebf2d
#
_entry.id   4c04052a76843a03e68fe323dd2ebf2d
#
_cell.length_a   1.000
_cell.length_b   1.000
_cell.length_c   1.000
_cell.angle_alpha   90.00
_cell.angle_beta   90.00
_cell.angle_gamma   90.00
#
_symmetry.space_group_name_H-M   'P 1'
#
loop_
_entity.id
_entity.type
_entity.pdbx_description
1 polymer ?
#
loop_
_entity_poly.entity_id
_entity_poly.type
_entity_poly.pdbx_seq_one_letter_code
_entity_poly.pdbx_strand_id
1 'polypeptide(L)'
;MKQDRDNILSFDQGAGFYLRTGRRQAEAGNLIRALSHLRLAHEKDPENAEITIALAEILNRMQRFEESVTVLMGLGRLETLPPDGLFGMASNFIAMEEFGPARMCLEYYLKSDPEGAYAADAADYLDMMDDTPEMNWQLGLDEGEDLELIAHIHYAKTLHVSGRDREALRHLLDLEERYPKSLWLQMEIALSEYCLEEYEPCEQRLFNILKEDSHYVRAKCLLALLKRGEGKRREAREILNSVPIPADGTTEELGNLNVMLLELEDYVRAEACGETLYGILPYDPLTLHELGYTKYMLGKAKEAADLYRRIVEMDPHDTVAAWYLAAVQAEPDPKKGGKGWTIQYDVPYRIAAERLRRMGETFSKGPEYLAKRWAEDAEFRDLVGWGLVSPLAPDKHGIITILAVAGDREAERLLRSFLLRSDQTDEDKQIAFGALHTFDGAEPHAMFYNGLWQFGEVIHATLPADLPKPYMKIFQRLSRCAEEIDCPEKTAEFAQRAFYYFVLAQKGKYRRISPTQEDAFTAAFVCMAVHFLEQQISEEALCEAFDITARRLNNALKMIFTTLEEGSRE
;
A
#
# COMPACT_ATOMS: atom_id res chain seq x y z
N MET A 1 25.07 29.92 -46.16
CA MET A 1 24.07 28.87 -46.14
C MET A 1 24.14 28.15 -44.81
N LYS A 2 23.47 28.69 -43.79
CA LYS A 2 23.21 28.12 -42.48
C LYS A 2 21.87 28.68 -42.03
N GLN A 3 20.81 28.12 -42.49
CA GLN A 3 19.43 28.33 -42.05
C GLN A 3 18.66 27.19 -42.69
N ASP A 4 18.15 26.29 -41.84
CA ASP A 4 17.05 25.36 -42.05
C ASP A 4 17.30 24.04 -41.25
N ARG A 5 17.38 24.19 -39.91
CA ARG A 5 17.29 23.02 -39.03
C ARG A 5 16.30 23.18 -37.84
N ASP A 6 15.56 24.28 -37.78
CA ASP A 6 14.66 24.58 -36.64
C ASP A 6 13.17 24.55 -37.00
N ASN A 7 12.75 23.73 -37.96
CA ASN A 7 11.33 23.50 -38.26
C ASN A 7 10.93 22.03 -38.08
N ILE A 8 11.41 21.38 -37.00
CA ILE A 8 10.71 20.22 -36.45
C ILE A 8 9.61 20.80 -35.57
N LEU A 9 8.43 21.05 -36.15
CA LEU A 9 7.21 21.18 -35.39
C LEU A 9 7.07 19.89 -34.59
N SER A 10 7.26 19.97 -33.29
CA SER A 10 6.87 18.88 -32.40
C SER A 10 5.36 18.71 -32.62
N PHE A 11 4.96 17.63 -33.26
CA PHE A 11 3.55 17.26 -33.43
C PHE A 11 3.06 16.75 -32.06
N ASP A 12 2.91 17.68 -31.13
CA ASP A 12 2.35 17.38 -29.81
C ASP A 12 0.84 17.15 -29.98
N GLN A 13 0.46 15.87 -30.02
CA GLN A 13 -0.93 15.46 -30.14
C GLN A 13 -1.62 15.70 -28.80
N GLY A 14 -2.84 16.28 -28.82
CA GLY A 14 -3.64 16.49 -27.61
C GLY A 14 -4.12 15.17 -26.95
N ALA A 15 -4.54 15.24 -25.70
CA ALA A 15 -5.02 14.09 -24.90
C ALA A 15 -6.07 13.24 -25.64
N GLY A 16 -7.03 13.87 -26.32
CA GLY A 16 -8.05 13.17 -27.10
C GLY A 16 -7.54 12.33 -28.28
N PHE A 17 -6.37 12.66 -28.87
CA PHE A 17 -5.75 11.80 -29.87
C PHE A 17 -5.23 10.50 -29.24
N TYR A 18 -4.55 10.62 -28.11
CA TYR A 18 -4.02 9.47 -27.39
C TYR A 18 -5.13 8.59 -26.82
N LEU A 19 -6.23 9.17 -26.32
CA LEU A 19 -7.41 8.43 -25.87
C LEU A 19 -7.99 7.56 -27.01
N ARG A 20 -8.28 8.17 -28.17
CA ARG A 20 -8.81 7.40 -29.31
C ARG A 20 -7.85 6.33 -29.80
N THR A 21 -6.55 6.61 -29.80
CA THR A 21 -5.54 5.64 -30.23
C THR A 21 -5.43 4.50 -29.23
N GLY A 22 -5.45 4.80 -27.91
CA GLY A 22 -5.45 3.83 -26.84
C GLY A 22 -6.64 2.88 -26.94
N ARG A 23 -7.87 3.40 -27.07
CA ARG A 23 -9.09 2.60 -27.24
C ARG A 23 -9.01 1.67 -28.46
N ARG A 24 -8.54 2.18 -29.60
CA ARG A 24 -8.37 1.34 -30.80
C ARG A 24 -7.34 0.22 -30.59
N GLN A 25 -6.25 0.47 -29.84
CA GLN A 25 -5.30 -0.57 -29.48
C GLN A 25 -5.91 -1.60 -28.52
N ALA A 26 -6.73 -1.16 -27.59
CA ALA A 26 -7.46 -2.03 -26.66
C ALA A 26 -8.44 -2.96 -27.37
N GLU A 27 -9.19 -2.44 -28.33
CA GLU A 27 -10.10 -3.20 -29.21
C GLU A 27 -9.34 -4.23 -30.07
N ALA A 28 -8.13 -3.88 -30.52
CA ALA A 28 -7.25 -4.80 -31.24
C ALA A 28 -6.53 -5.84 -30.36
N GLY A 29 -6.76 -5.83 -29.03
CA GLY A 29 -6.13 -6.72 -28.07
C GLY A 29 -4.69 -6.33 -27.69
N ASN A 30 -4.18 -5.19 -28.16
CA ASN A 30 -2.81 -4.73 -27.89
C ASN A 30 -2.76 -3.93 -26.58
N LEU A 31 -2.96 -4.59 -25.43
CA LEU A 31 -3.12 -3.94 -24.13
C LEU A 31 -1.91 -3.07 -23.72
N ILE A 32 -0.68 -3.53 -23.95
CA ILE A 32 0.52 -2.75 -23.63
C ILE A 32 0.56 -1.42 -24.40
N ARG A 33 0.26 -1.44 -25.70
CA ARG A 33 0.20 -0.21 -26.51
C ARG A 33 -0.99 0.67 -26.10
N ALA A 34 -2.12 0.06 -25.74
CA ALA A 34 -3.27 0.79 -25.22
C ALA A 34 -2.89 1.53 -23.94
N LEU A 35 -2.24 0.83 -22.99
CA LEU A 35 -1.75 1.40 -21.74
C LEU A 35 -0.81 2.59 -21.97
N SER A 36 0.21 2.44 -22.86
CA SER A 36 1.16 3.52 -23.16
C SER A 36 0.45 4.77 -23.70
N HIS A 37 -0.52 4.59 -24.62
CA HIS A 37 -1.26 5.73 -25.16
C HIS A 37 -2.20 6.37 -24.13
N LEU A 38 -2.86 5.57 -23.29
CA LEU A 38 -3.79 6.09 -22.28
C LEU A 38 -3.04 6.79 -21.14
N ARG A 39 -1.85 6.33 -20.75
CA ARG A 39 -0.99 7.06 -19.83
C ARG A 39 -0.58 8.42 -20.39
N LEU A 40 -0.14 8.50 -21.66
CA LEU A 40 0.15 9.77 -22.32
C LEU A 40 -1.09 10.69 -22.40
N ALA A 41 -2.28 10.13 -22.59
CA ALA A 41 -3.52 10.91 -22.55
C ALA A 41 -3.75 11.47 -21.14
N HIS A 42 -3.60 10.63 -20.11
CA HIS A 42 -3.81 10.99 -18.70
C HIS A 42 -2.77 12.01 -18.19
N GLU A 43 -1.50 11.89 -18.57
CA GLU A 43 -0.46 12.88 -18.27
C GLU A 43 -0.81 14.28 -18.81
N LYS A 44 -1.46 14.34 -20.00
CA LYS A 44 -1.85 15.61 -20.62
C LYS A 44 -3.13 16.21 -20.05
N ASP A 45 -4.02 15.38 -19.54
CA ASP A 45 -5.33 15.80 -18.99
C ASP A 45 -5.75 14.84 -17.85
N PRO A 46 -5.11 14.95 -16.68
CA PRO A 46 -5.31 14.01 -15.56
C PRO A 46 -6.67 14.17 -14.87
N GLU A 47 -7.35 15.30 -15.05
CA GLU A 47 -8.69 15.56 -14.47
C GLU A 47 -9.83 15.05 -15.38
N ASN A 48 -9.50 14.51 -16.53
CA ASN A 48 -10.48 14.01 -17.48
C ASN A 48 -10.96 12.61 -17.10
N ALA A 49 -12.18 12.54 -16.59
CA ALA A 49 -12.78 11.28 -16.12
C ALA A 49 -12.82 10.22 -17.23
N GLU A 50 -13.14 10.58 -18.48
CA GLU A 50 -13.20 9.63 -19.60
C GLU A 50 -11.84 8.97 -19.87
N ILE A 51 -10.77 9.75 -19.79
CA ILE A 51 -9.39 9.25 -20.00
C ILE A 51 -8.98 8.36 -18.83
N THR A 52 -9.26 8.80 -17.61
CA THR A 52 -8.92 8.08 -16.37
C THR A 52 -9.64 6.74 -16.28
N ILE A 53 -10.94 6.71 -16.59
CA ILE A 53 -11.73 5.47 -16.62
C ILE A 53 -11.21 4.53 -17.72
N ALA A 54 -10.91 5.03 -18.91
CA ALA A 54 -10.35 4.21 -19.98
C ALA A 54 -8.97 3.63 -19.60
N LEU A 55 -8.13 4.39 -18.89
CA LEU A 55 -6.85 3.90 -18.38
C LEU A 55 -7.06 2.81 -17.32
N ALA A 56 -7.96 3.05 -16.38
CA ALA A 56 -8.31 2.09 -15.33
C ALA A 56 -8.87 0.77 -15.89
N GLU A 57 -9.70 0.84 -16.94
CA GLU A 57 -10.21 -0.34 -17.64
C GLU A 57 -9.09 -1.21 -18.22
N ILE A 58 -8.08 -0.59 -18.86
CA ILE A 58 -6.94 -1.34 -19.40
C ILE A 58 -6.11 -1.96 -18.27
N LEU A 59 -5.89 -1.25 -17.17
CA LEU A 59 -5.19 -1.77 -16.01
C LEU A 59 -5.94 -2.95 -15.38
N ASN A 60 -7.27 -2.88 -15.27
CA ASN A 60 -8.11 -4.00 -14.82
C ASN A 60 -7.96 -5.22 -15.74
N ARG A 61 -8.08 -5.04 -17.07
CA ARG A 61 -7.89 -6.11 -18.06
C ARG A 61 -6.48 -6.72 -18.03
N MET A 62 -5.48 -5.97 -17.56
CA MET A 62 -4.11 -6.43 -17.34
C MET A 62 -3.92 -7.01 -15.93
N GLN A 63 -4.97 -7.15 -15.14
CA GLN A 63 -4.95 -7.62 -13.74
C GLN A 63 -4.10 -6.75 -12.80
N ARG A 64 -3.92 -5.47 -13.14
CA ARG A 64 -3.22 -4.46 -12.33
C ARG A 64 -4.24 -3.69 -11.48
N PHE A 65 -4.92 -4.41 -10.61
CA PHE A 65 -6.11 -3.91 -9.91
C PHE A 65 -5.79 -2.75 -8.95
N GLU A 66 -4.73 -2.86 -8.14
CA GLU A 66 -4.31 -1.78 -7.23
C GLU A 66 -3.98 -0.48 -7.99
N GLU A 67 -3.29 -0.59 -9.12
CA GLU A 67 -2.98 0.59 -9.94
C GLU A 67 -4.24 1.18 -10.57
N SER A 68 -5.18 0.34 -11.02
CA SER A 68 -6.47 0.77 -11.54
C SER A 68 -7.26 1.55 -10.48
N VAL A 69 -7.34 1.04 -9.24
CA VAL A 69 -7.95 1.75 -8.10
C VAL A 69 -7.25 3.08 -7.84
N THR A 70 -5.90 3.09 -7.81
CA THR A 70 -5.11 4.29 -7.57
C THR A 70 -5.41 5.39 -8.61
N VAL A 71 -5.51 5.01 -9.88
CA VAL A 71 -5.83 5.92 -10.98
C VAL A 71 -7.24 6.49 -10.83
N LEU A 72 -8.23 5.65 -10.53
CA LEU A 72 -9.63 6.08 -10.32
C LEU A 72 -9.77 7.01 -9.11
N MET A 73 -9.07 6.71 -8.01
CA MET A 73 -9.05 7.58 -6.82
C MET A 73 -8.41 8.94 -7.09
N GLY A 74 -7.64 9.09 -8.15
CA GLY A 74 -7.14 10.38 -8.62
C GLY A 74 -8.24 11.34 -9.08
N LEU A 75 -9.44 10.86 -9.43
CA LEU A 75 -10.59 11.68 -9.81
C LEU A 75 -11.30 12.35 -8.63
N GLY A 76 -11.12 11.88 -7.42
CA GLY A 76 -11.75 12.46 -6.23
C GLY A 76 -12.30 11.43 -5.25
N ARG A 77 -13.27 11.89 -4.43
CA ARG A 77 -13.92 11.05 -3.42
C ARG A 77 -14.97 10.12 -4.06
N LEU A 78 -15.28 9.00 -3.40
CA LEU A 78 -16.30 8.03 -3.87
C LEU A 78 -17.63 8.70 -4.23
N GLU A 79 -18.08 9.67 -3.41
CA GLU A 79 -19.37 10.37 -3.61
C GLU A 79 -19.40 11.20 -4.91
N THR A 80 -18.23 11.57 -5.43
CA THR A 80 -18.10 12.43 -6.61
C THR A 80 -17.60 11.72 -7.85
N LEU A 81 -17.24 10.44 -7.72
CA LEU A 81 -16.79 9.64 -8.85
C LEU A 81 -17.92 9.41 -9.86
N PRO A 82 -17.61 9.41 -11.17
CA PRO A 82 -18.55 8.98 -12.18
C PRO A 82 -19.02 7.53 -11.94
N PRO A 83 -20.27 7.18 -12.29
CA PRO A 83 -20.79 5.81 -12.11
C PRO A 83 -19.90 4.72 -12.71
N ASP A 84 -19.41 4.90 -13.94
CA ASP A 84 -18.49 3.95 -14.58
C ASP A 84 -17.18 3.77 -13.77
N GLY A 85 -16.70 4.82 -13.13
CA GLY A 85 -15.54 4.77 -12.25
C GLY A 85 -15.81 3.97 -10.97
N LEU A 86 -16.99 4.17 -10.35
CA LEU A 86 -17.43 3.42 -9.17
C LEU A 86 -17.56 1.92 -9.46
N PHE A 87 -18.19 1.56 -10.58
CA PHE A 87 -18.32 0.16 -10.99
C PHE A 87 -16.95 -0.45 -11.33
N GLY A 88 -16.08 0.30 -12.01
CA GLY A 88 -14.70 -0.12 -12.28
C GLY A 88 -13.90 -0.37 -11.01
N MET A 89 -14.03 0.49 -9.98
CA MET A 89 -13.43 0.26 -8.67
C MET A 89 -13.98 -0.97 -7.97
N ALA A 90 -15.31 -1.15 -7.97
CA ALA A 90 -15.94 -2.34 -7.40
C ALA A 90 -15.39 -3.62 -8.05
N SER A 91 -15.29 -3.65 -9.37
CA SER A 91 -14.74 -4.78 -10.13
C SER A 91 -13.28 -5.08 -9.74
N ASN A 92 -12.45 -4.04 -9.52
CA ASN A 92 -11.09 -4.23 -9.05
C ASN A 92 -11.04 -4.80 -7.64
N PHE A 93 -11.85 -4.27 -6.71
CA PHE A 93 -11.90 -4.76 -5.33
C PHE A 93 -12.44 -6.20 -5.24
N ILE A 94 -13.44 -6.57 -6.04
CA ILE A 94 -13.92 -7.96 -6.14
C ILE A 94 -12.77 -8.88 -6.60
N ALA A 95 -12.01 -8.46 -7.62
CA ALA A 95 -10.89 -9.24 -8.13
C ALA A 95 -9.72 -9.36 -7.13
N MET A 96 -9.60 -8.44 -6.17
CA MET A 96 -8.65 -8.47 -5.06
C MET A 96 -9.21 -9.14 -3.80
N GLU A 97 -10.45 -9.65 -3.86
CA GLU A 97 -11.17 -10.23 -2.71
C GLU A 97 -11.41 -9.23 -1.57
N GLU A 98 -11.42 -7.92 -1.88
CA GLU A 98 -11.67 -6.82 -0.95
C GLU A 98 -13.15 -6.45 -0.95
N PHE A 99 -14.00 -7.32 -0.40
CA PHE A 99 -15.45 -7.23 -0.54
C PHE A 99 -16.09 -6.05 0.20
N GLY A 100 -15.51 -5.61 1.32
CA GLY A 100 -15.98 -4.40 2.03
C GLY A 100 -15.93 -3.14 1.16
N PRO A 101 -14.75 -2.76 0.65
CA PRO A 101 -14.60 -1.69 -0.34
C PRO A 101 -15.43 -1.89 -1.60
N ALA A 102 -15.53 -3.12 -2.12
CA ALA A 102 -16.34 -3.43 -3.30
C ALA A 102 -17.81 -3.07 -3.07
N ARG A 103 -18.39 -3.50 -1.93
CA ARG A 103 -19.76 -3.19 -1.52
C ARG A 103 -20.00 -1.68 -1.48
N MET A 104 -19.11 -0.93 -0.83
CA MET A 104 -19.24 0.52 -0.77
C MET A 104 -19.33 1.16 -2.17
N CYS A 105 -18.45 0.75 -3.08
CA CYS A 105 -18.47 1.25 -4.45
C CYS A 105 -19.75 0.90 -5.19
N LEU A 106 -20.29 -0.33 -5.04
CA LEU A 106 -21.55 -0.75 -5.65
C LEU A 106 -22.75 0.01 -5.08
N GLU A 107 -22.80 0.24 -3.77
CA GLU A 107 -23.85 1.04 -3.13
C GLU A 107 -23.83 2.49 -3.61
N TYR A 108 -22.65 3.10 -3.72
CA TYR A 108 -22.50 4.44 -4.30
C TYR A 108 -22.91 4.46 -5.78
N TYR A 109 -22.55 3.42 -6.55
CA TYR A 109 -22.97 3.29 -7.94
C TYR A 109 -24.50 3.30 -8.06
N LEU A 110 -25.20 2.40 -7.35
CA LEU A 110 -26.67 2.31 -7.40
C LEU A 110 -27.37 3.56 -6.88
N LYS A 111 -26.75 4.29 -5.94
CA LYS A 111 -27.26 5.57 -5.46
C LYS A 111 -27.12 6.69 -6.51
N SER A 112 -26.02 6.68 -7.30
CA SER A 112 -25.75 7.70 -8.30
C SER A 112 -26.41 7.45 -9.64
N ASP A 113 -26.53 6.17 -10.05
CA ASP A 113 -27.11 5.76 -11.34
C ASP A 113 -27.91 4.44 -11.23
N PRO A 114 -29.10 4.47 -10.59
CA PRO A 114 -29.89 3.26 -10.32
C PRO A 114 -30.45 2.57 -11.56
N GLU A 115 -30.47 3.24 -12.71
CA GLU A 115 -30.91 2.69 -14.01
C GLU A 115 -29.75 2.61 -15.01
N GLY A 116 -28.52 2.74 -14.53
CA GLY A 116 -27.30 2.72 -15.34
C GLY A 116 -27.00 1.38 -15.98
N ALA A 117 -26.03 1.38 -16.89
CA ALA A 117 -25.67 0.21 -17.69
C ALA A 117 -25.29 -1.02 -16.85
N TYR A 118 -24.76 -0.82 -15.64
CA TYR A 118 -24.28 -1.88 -14.73
C TYR A 118 -25.17 -2.04 -13.47
N ALA A 119 -26.38 -1.43 -13.44
CA ALA A 119 -27.23 -1.46 -12.25
C ALA A 119 -27.67 -2.88 -11.87
N ALA A 120 -28.00 -3.70 -12.88
CA ALA A 120 -28.34 -5.10 -12.66
C ALA A 120 -27.15 -5.91 -12.14
N ASP A 121 -25.99 -5.77 -12.77
CA ASP A 121 -24.76 -6.46 -12.34
C ASP A 121 -24.35 -6.01 -10.92
N ALA A 122 -24.48 -4.73 -10.59
CA ALA A 122 -24.18 -4.20 -9.27
C ALA A 122 -25.10 -4.78 -8.18
N ALA A 123 -26.42 -4.91 -8.48
CA ALA A 123 -27.36 -5.54 -7.57
C ALA A 123 -27.07 -7.04 -7.41
N ASP A 124 -26.79 -7.76 -8.49
CA ASP A 124 -26.44 -9.19 -8.46
C ASP A 124 -25.17 -9.44 -7.62
N TYR A 125 -24.16 -8.58 -7.73
CA TYR A 125 -22.95 -8.68 -6.89
C TYR A 125 -23.24 -8.42 -5.41
N LEU A 126 -24.10 -7.45 -5.08
CA LEU A 126 -24.49 -7.20 -3.68
C LEU A 126 -25.28 -8.37 -3.10
N ASP A 127 -26.23 -8.92 -3.86
CA ASP A 127 -27.00 -10.10 -3.45
C ASP A 127 -26.06 -11.31 -3.26
N MET A 128 -25.07 -11.51 -4.15
CA MET A 128 -24.08 -12.56 -4.00
C MET A 128 -23.22 -12.38 -2.74
N MET A 129 -22.83 -11.15 -2.42
CA MET A 129 -22.09 -10.85 -1.20
C MET A 129 -22.92 -11.11 0.06
N ASP A 130 -24.25 -10.85 0.01
CA ASP A 130 -25.14 -11.12 1.14
C ASP A 130 -25.38 -12.62 1.35
N ASP A 131 -25.37 -13.40 0.28
CA ASP A 131 -25.63 -14.84 0.30
C ASP A 131 -24.37 -15.69 0.59
N THR A 132 -23.18 -15.11 0.54
CA THR A 132 -21.90 -15.84 0.67
C THR A 132 -21.25 -15.59 2.03
N PRO A 133 -21.20 -16.60 2.95
CA PRO A 133 -20.62 -16.44 4.28
C PRO A 133 -19.17 -15.94 4.28
N GLU A 134 -18.34 -16.42 3.34
CA GLU A 134 -16.95 -16.04 3.20
C GLU A 134 -16.76 -14.56 2.87
N MET A 135 -17.76 -13.93 2.26
CA MET A 135 -17.77 -12.49 1.98
C MET A 135 -18.32 -11.69 3.17
N ASN A 136 -19.21 -12.28 3.94
CA ASN A 136 -19.92 -11.60 5.03
C ASN A 136 -19.00 -11.25 6.21
N TRP A 137 -17.95 -12.03 6.50
CA TRP A 137 -17.03 -11.71 7.59
C TRP A 137 -16.24 -10.41 7.32
N GLN A 138 -15.82 -10.16 6.08
CA GLN A 138 -15.16 -8.90 5.71
C GLN A 138 -16.09 -7.69 5.89
N LEU A 139 -17.40 -7.93 5.82
CA LEU A 139 -18.43 -6.93 6.06
C LEU A 139 -18.82 -6.80 7.54
N GLY A 140 -18.28 -7.66 8.42
CA GLY A 140 -18.64 -7.72 9.83
C GLY A 140 -20.06 -8.23 10.09
N LEU A 141 -20.65 -8.98 9.15
CA LEU A 141 -22.05 -9.43 9.23
C LEU A 141 -22.23 -10.85 9.78
N ASP A 142 -21.14 -11.62 9.86
CA ASP A 142 -21.18 -13.01 10.33
C ASP A 142 -20.15 -13.29 11.41
N GLU A 143 -20.54 -14.07 12.46
CA GLU A 143 -19.72 -14.38 13.63
C GLU A 143 -19.28 -15.87 13.66
N GLY A 144 -19.14 -16.53 12.53
CA GLY A 144 -18.70 -17.94 12.48
C GLY A 144 -17.23 -18.10 12.93
N GLU A 145 -16.93 -19.19 13.70
CA GLU A 145 -15.59 -19.44 14.24
C GLU A 145 -14.47 -19.46 13.19
N ASP A 146 -14.75 -20.06 12.01
CA ASP A 146 -13.76 -20.13 10.93
C ASP A 146 -13.52 -18.75 10.30
N LEU A 147 -14.54 -17.91 10.25
CA LEU A 147 -14.48 -16.55 9.71
C LEU A 147 -13.73 -15.62 10.66
N GLU A 148 -13.90 -15.79 11.97
CA GLU A 148 -13.10 -15.07 12.96
C GLU A 148 -11.60 -15.37 12.78
N LEU A 149 -11.23 -16.64 12.58
CA LEU A 149 -9.83 -17.02 12.32
C LEU A 149 -9.28 -16.36 11.05
N ILE A 150 -10.05 -16.32 9.95
CA ILE A 150 -9.67 -15.67 8.70
C ILE A 150 -9.37 -14.18 8.95
N ALA A 151 -10.29 -13.46 9.62
CA ALA A 151 -10.11 -12.05 9.94
C ALA A 151 -8.83 -11.79 10.75
N HIS A 152 -8.57 -12.61 11.76
CA HIS A 152 -7.38 -12.50 12.58
C HIS A 152 -6.09 -12.80 11.83
N ILE A 153 -6.08 -13.77 10.91
CA ILE A 153 -4.92 -14.06 10.06
C ILE A 153 -4.67 -12.91 9.08
N HIS A 154 -5.72 -12.35 8.47
CA HIS A 154 -5.58 -11.15 7.64
C HIS A 154 -4.99 -9.98 8.43
N TYR A 155 -5.48 -9.72 9.63
CA TYR A 155 -4.91 -8.70 10.49
C TYR A 155 -3.43 -8.95 10.80
N ALA A 156 -3.03 -10.19 11.10
CA ALA A 156 -1.62 -10.52 11.30
C ALA A 156 -0.76 -10.28 10.05
N LYS A 157 -1.27 -10.61 8.86
CA LYS A 157 -0.58 -10.30 7.59
C LYS A 157 -0.36 -8.80 7.42
N THR A 158 -1.32 -7.96 7.79
CA THR A 158 -1.16 -6.50 7.72
C THR A 158 -0.10 -5.99 8.68
N LEU A 159 0.00 -6.60 9.87
CA LEU A 159 1.06 -6.30 10.83
C LEU A 159 2.44 -6.66 10.27
N HIS A 160 2.57 -7.79 9.54
CA HIS A 160 3.81 -8.17 8.88
C HIS A 160 4.23 -7.16 7.79
N VAL A 161 3.30 -6.76 6.92
CA VAL A 161 3.57 -5.74 5.88
C VAL A 161 4.04 -4.43 6.52
N SER A 162 3.51 -4.09 7.70
CA SER A 162 3.90 -2.90 8.46
C SER A 162 5.17 -3.08 9.31
N GLY A 163 5.87 -4.22 9.22
CA GLY A 163 7.08 -4.52 10.01
C GLY A 163 6.82 -4.73 11.51
N ARG A 164 5.56 -4.97 11.92
CA ARG A 164 5.13 -5.19 13.31
C ARG A 164 5.09 -6.68 13.68
N ASP A 165 6.13 -7.43 13.31
CA ASP A 165 6.17 -8.90 13.42
C ASP A 165 5.95 -9.43 14.83
N ARG A 166 6.45 -8.72 15.87
CA ARG A 166 6.21 -9.11 17.27
C ARG A 166 4.75 -9.01 17.70
N GLU A 167 4.02 -8.05 17.15
CA GLU A 167 2.59 -7.90 17.44
C GLU A 167 1.80 -8.96 16.68
N ALA A 168 2.17 -9.23 15.43
CA ALA A 168 1.61 -10.32 14.65
C ALA A 168 1.78 -11.66 15.39
N LEU A 169 3.00 -11.99 15.81
CA LEU A 169 3.27 -13.23 16.54
C LEU A 169 2.43 -13.34 17.81
N ARG A 170 2.38 -12.29 18.63
CA ARG A 170 1.59 -12.29 19.87
C ARG A 170 0.11 -12.54 19.59
N HIS A 171 -0.42 -11.85 18.58
CA HIS A 171 -1.81 -11.99 18.18
C HIS A 171 -2.16 -13.41 17.70
N LEU A 172 -1.27 -14.01 16.88
CA LEU A 172 -1.45 -15.36 16.38
C LEU A 172 -1.30 -16.43 17.47
N LEU A 173 -0.41 -16.23 18.45
CA LEU A 173 -0.25 -17.14 19.58
C LEU A 173 -1.48 -17.13 20.51
N ASP A 174 -2.14 -15.98 20.68
CA ASP A 174 -3.39 -15.90 21.46
C ASP A 174 -4.52 -16.73 20.78
N LEU A 175 -4.46 -16.91 19.46
CA LEU A 175 -5.40 -17.74 18.71
C LEU A 175 -5.05 -19.23 18.73
N GLU A 176 -3.79 -19.58 18.92
CA GLU A 176 -3.33 -20.97 18.88
C GLU A 176 -4.05 -21.85 19.92
N GLU A 177 -4.42 -21.31 21.10
CA GLU A 177 -5.20 -22.03 22.10
C GLU A 177 -6.60 -22.39 21.61
N ARG A 178 -7.20 -21.54 20.76
CA ARG A 178 -8.55 -21.71 20.22
C ARG A 178 -8.57 -22.59 18.96
N TYR A 179 -7.54 -22.48 18.13
CA TYR A 179 -7.44 -23.18 16.84
C TYR A 179 -6.18 -24.04 16.72
N PRO A 180 -5.90 -24.97 17.66
CA PRO A 180 -4.62 -25.70 17.72
C PRO A 180 -4.34 -26.62 16.53
N LYS A 181 -5.36 -26.96 15.73
CA LYS A 181 -5.26 -27.85 14.56
C LYS A 181 -5.21 -27.11 13.23
N SER A 182 -5.35 -25.81 13.21
CA SER A 182 -5.31 -25.03 11.98
C SER A 182 -3.88 -24.97 11.45
N LEU A 183 -3.60 -25.71 10.37
CA LEU A 183 -2.29 -25.68 9.71
C LEU A 183 -1.99 -24.30 9.12
N TRP A 184 -3.01 -23.58 8.68
CA TRP A 184 -2.87 -22.21 8.21
C TRP A 184 -2.37 -21.27 9.32
N LEU A 185 -3.02 -21.29 10.50
CA LEU A 185 -2.56 -20.52 11.66
C LEU A 185 -1.13 -20.89 12.06
N GLN A 186 -0.82 -22.21 12.12
CA GLN A 186 0.53 -22.69 12.42
C GLN A 186 1.56 -22.16 11.43
N MET A 187 1.20 -22.05 10.15
CA MET A 187 2.09 -21.51 9.11
C MET A 187 2.35 -20.02 9.27
N GLU A 188 1.33 -19.22 9.60
CA GLU A 188 1.49 -17.78 9.84
C GLU A 188 2.31 -17.50 11.13
N ILE A 189 2.16 -18.34 12.17
CA ILE A 189 3.02 -18.27 13.36
C ILE A 189 4.48 -18.59 12.97
N ALA A 190 4.72 -19.66 12.18
CA ALA A 190 6.05 -20.02 11.72
C ALA A 190 6.71 -18.90 10.91
N LEU A 191 5.94 -18.20 10.07
CA LEU A 191 6.42 -17.04 9.30
C LEU A 191 6.80 -15.88 10.23
N SER A 192 5.98 -15.59 11.25
CA SER A 192 6.27 -14.55 12.25
C SER A 192 7.54 -14.88 13.05
N GLU A 193 7.69 -16.14 13.48
CA GLU A 193 8.90 -16.62 14.18
C GLU A 193 10.15 -16.46 13.26
N TYR A 194 10.02 -16.76 11.97
CA TYR A 194 11.10 -16.57 10.99
C TYR A 194 11.50 -15.10 10.84
N CYS A 195 10.52 -14.20 10.69
CA CYS A 195 10.76 -12.75 10.55
C CYS A 195 11.44 -12.15 11.80
N LEU A 196 11.17 -12.72 12.97
CA LEU A 196 11.80 -12.34 14.25
C LEU A 196 13.16 -13.04 14.51
N GLU A 197 13.66 -13.81 13.57
CA GLU A 197 14.90 -14.60 13.69
C GLU A 197 14.83 -15.69 14.80
N GLU A 198 13.61 -16.09 15.19
CA GLU A 198 13.34 -17.18 16.14
C GLU A 198 13.35 -18.52 15.39
N TYR A 199 14.51 -18.91 14.89
CA TYR A 199 14.65 -20.01 13.92
C TYR A 199 14.35 -21.40 14.51
N GLU A 200 14.71 -21.67 15.78
CA GLU A 200 14.44 -22.96 16.42
C GLU A 200 12.94 -23.23 16.63
N PRO A 201 12.14 -22.30 17.19
CA PRO A 201 10.69 -22.45 17.25
C PRO A 201 10.06 -22.62 15.87
N CYS A 202 10.44 -21.80 14.91
CA CYS A 202 9.98 -21.88 13.53
C CYS A 202 10.23 -23.26 12.91
N GLU A 203 11.44 -23.78 13.00
CA GLU A 203 11.79 -25.09 12.47
C GLU A 203 10.95 -26.21 13.10
N GLN A 204 10.79 -26.19 14.42
CA GLN A 204 9.99 -27.19 15.12
C GLN A 204 8.51 -27.14 14.70
N ARG A 205 7.96 -25.96 14.51
CA ARG A 205 6.59 -25.75 14.03
C ARG A 205 6.43 -26.28 12.59
N LEU A 206 7.36 -25.96 11.71
CA LEU A 206 7.36 -26.47 10.33
C LEU A 206 7.43 -28.01 10.27
N PHE A 207 8.21 -28.64 11.13
CA PHE A 207 8.21 -30.10 11.23
C PHE A 207 6.87 -30.66 11.70
N ASN A 208 6.19 -29.97 12.63
CA ASN A 208 4.87 -30.39 13.08
C ASN A 208 3.84 -30.26 11.94
N ILE A 209 3.85 -29.14 11.20
CA ILE A 209 2.99 -28.96 10.01
C ILE A 209 3.24 -30.09 8.99
N LEU A 210 4.50 -30.36 8.66
CA LEU A 210 4.85 -31.37 7.66
C LEU A 210 4.62 -32.82 8.14
N LYS A 211 4.47 -33.05 9.43
CA LYS A 211 4.05 -34.33 9.99
C LYS A 211 2.55 -34.57 9.79
N GLU A 212 1.72 -33.51 9.87
CA GLU A 212 0.29 -33.58 9.62
C GLU A 212 -0.02 -33.57 8.13
N ASP A 213 0.62 -32.67 7.36
CA ASP A 213 0.54 -32.61 5.91
C ASP A 213 1.93 -32.56 5.27
N SER A 214 2.40 -33.73 4.83
CA SER A 214 3.72 -33.86 4.19
C SER A 214 3.84 -33.19 2.82
N HIS A 215 2.74 -32.67 2.27
CA HIS A 215 2.70 -31.99 0.97
C HIS A 215 2.52 -30.46 1.10
N TYR A 216 2.46 -29.90 2.31
CA TYR A 216 2.25 -28.48 2.54
C TYR A 216 3.39 -27.64 1.93
N VAL A 217 3.15 -27.09 0.73
CA VAL A 217 4.17 -26.40 -0.10
C VAL A 217 4.83 -25.23 0.64
N ARG A 218 4.04 -24.36 1.27
CA ARG A 218 4.56 -23.18 2.00
C ARG A 218 5.51 -23.58 3.13
N ALA A 219 5.17 -24.62 3.89
CA ALA A 219 6.04 -25.10 4.98
C ALA A 219 7.36 -25.67 4.44
N LYS A 220 7.33 -26.40 3.33
CA LYS A 220 8.57 -26.87 2.68
C LYS A 220 9.42 -25.72 2.16
N CYS A 221 8.82 -24.71 1.55
CA CYS A 221 9.51 -23.52 1.09
C CYS A 221 10.22 -22.79 2.23
N LEU A 222 9.50 -22.51 3.33
CA LEU A 222 10.09 -21.84 4.49
C LEU A 222 11.17 -22.69 5.18
N LEU A 223 10.98 -24.02 5.29
CA LEU A 223 12.00 -24.91 5.82
C LEU A 223 13.26 -24.93 4.94
N ALA A 224 13.09 -24.94 3.62
CA ALA A 224 14.23 -24.87 2.69
C ALA A 224 14.98 -23.54 2.83
N LEU A 225 14.27 -22.42 3.05
CA LEU A 225 14.86 -21.11 3.31
C LEU A 225 15.68 -21.12 4.60
N LEU A 226 15.15 -21.68 5.69
CA LEU A 226 15.89 -21.87 6.95
C LEU A 226 17.18 -22.67 6.74
N LYS A 227 17.08 -23.83 6.08
CA LYS A 227 18.27 -24.68 5.80
C LYS A 227 19.31 -23.98 4.93
N ARG A 228 18.87 -23.13 4.01
CA ARG A 228 19.78 -22.29 3.22
C ARG A 228 20.47 -21.25 4.10
N GLY A 229 19.73 -20.56 4.99
CA GLY A 229 20.28 -19.58 5.96
C GLY A 229 21.33 -20.21 6.88
N GLU A 230 21.13 -21.46 7.30
CA GLU A 230 22.11 -22.26 8.04
C GLU A 230 23.33 -22.72 7.21
N GLY A 231 23.37 -22.39 5.91
CA GLY A 231 24.42 -22.87 4.99
C GLY A 231 24.25 -24.31 4.49
N LYS A 232 23.17 -25.00 4.86
CA LYS A 232 22.83 -26.38 4.50
C LYS A 232 22.16 -26.46 3.11
N ARG A 233 22.81 -25.90 2.07
CA ARG A 233 22.25 -25.79 0.71
C ARG A 233 21.80 -27.13 0.13
N ARG A 234 22.47 -28.26 0.49
CA ARG A 234 22.09 -29.58 0.00
C ARG A 234 20.76 -30.04 0.56
N GLU A 235 20.54 -29.88 1.87
CA GLU A 235 19.28 -30.23 2.54
C GLU A 235 18.13 -29.36 1.99
N ALA A 236 18.35 -28.05 1.86
CA ALA A 236 17.38 -27.12 1.27
C ALA A 236 16.95 -27.59 -0.13
N ARG A 237 17.91 -27.99 -0.98
CA ARG A 237 17.62 -28.49 -2.32
C ARG A 237 16.87 -29.84 -2.30
N GLU A 238 17.23 -30.76 -1.40
CA GLU A 238 16.52 -32.03 -1.23
C GLU A 238 15.07 -31.83 -0.80
N ILE A 239 14.78 -30.86 0.10
CA ILE A 239 13.43 -30.49 0.49
C ILE A 239 12.64 -29.98 -0.71
N LEU A 240 13.16 -29.00 -1.47
CA LEU A 240 12.45 -28.45 -2.63
C LEU A 240 12.28 -29.44 -3.78
N ASN A 241 13.21 -30.38 -3.98
CA ASN A 241 13.06 -31.44 -4.99
C ASN A 241 11.84 -32.33 -4.70
N SER A 242 11.39 -32.41 -3.46
CA SER A 242 10.16 -33.11 -3.08
C SER A 242 8.86 -32.34 -3.38
N VAL A 243 8.95 -31.07 -3.79
CA VAL A 243 7.80 -30.21 -4.10
C VAL A 243 7.59 -30.24 -5.62
N PRO A 244 6.51 -30.83 -6.14
CA PRO A 244 6.16 -30.70 -7.55
C PRO A 244 5.76 -29.24 -7.85
N ILE A 245 5.92 -28.81 -9.10
CA ILE A 245 5.30 -27.54 -9.53
C ILE A 245 3.80 -27.84 -9.72
N PRO A 246 2.91 -27.25 -8.91
CA PRO A 246 1.49 -27.55 -9.00
C PRO A 246 0.92 -26.95 -10.29
N ALA A 247 0.24 -27.77 -11.08
CA ALA A 247 -0.39 -27.32 -12.32
C ALA A 247 -1.60 -26.41 -12.05
N ASP A 248 -2.29 -26.65 -10.93
CA ASP A 248 -3.48 -25.90 -10.49
C ASP A 248 -3.20 -25.13 -9.18
N GLY A 249 -1.93 -24.76 -8.93
CA GLY A 249 -1.52 -24.02 -7.74
C GLY A 249 -2.02 -22.58 -7.77
N THR A 250 -2.26 -22.03 -6.58
CA THR A 250 -2.56 -20.60 -6.45
C THR A 250 -1.36 -19.75 -6.86
N THR A 251 -1.59 -18.51 -7.23
CA THR A 251 -0.50 -17.56 -7.54
C THR A 251 0.45 -17.38 -6.36
N GLU A 252 -0.05 -17.43 -5.12
CA GLU A 252 0.74 -17.36 -3.89
C GLU A 252 1.67 -18.59 -3.75
N GLU A 253 1.16 -19.80 -3.94
CA GLU A 253 1.96 -21.04 -3.86
C GLU A 253 3.04 -21.09 -4.92
N LEU A 254 2.68 -20.77 -6.16
CA LEU A 254 3.62 -20.72 -7.28
C LEU A 254 4.67 -19.63 -7.09
N GLY A 255 4.28 -18.45 -6.62
CA GLY A 255 5.19 -17.34 -6.33
C GLY A 255 6.19 -17.70 -5.24
N ASN A 256 5.73 -18.24 -4.11
CA ASN A 256 6.60 -18.71 -3.02
C ASN A 256 7.59 -19.78 -3.49
N LEU A 257 7.12 -20.75 -4.27
CA LEU A 257 7.98 -21.79 -4.83
C LEU A 257 9.01 -21.20 -5.80
N ASN A 258 8.59 -20.28 -6.69
CA ASN A 258 9.47 -19.66 -7.67
C ASN A 258 10.62 -18.88 -7.00
N VAL A 259 10.31 -18.07 -5.99
CA VAL A 259 11.31 -17.35 -5.20
C VAL A 259 12.32 -18.31 -4.58
N MET A 260 11.87 -19.43 -4.00
CA MET A 260 12.77 -20.43 -3.41
C MET A 260 13.66 -21.13 -4.44
N LEU A 261 13.12 -21.42 -5.61
CA LEU A 261 13.89 -22.01 -6.71
C LEU A 261 14.97 -21.05 -7.22
N LEU A 262 14.65 -19.76 -7.33
CA LEU A 262 15.59 -18.69 -7.68
C LEU A 262 16.71 -18.57 -6.63
N GLU A 263 16.34 -18.54 -5.37
CA GLU A 263 17.26 -18.45 -4.24
C GLU A 263 18.24 -19.63 -4.14
N LEU A 264 17.82 -20.83 -4.56
CA LEU A 264 18.65 -22.02 -4.63
C LEU A 264 19.35 -22.23 -5.98
N GLU A 265 19.20 -21.27 -6.91
CA GLU A 265 19.78 -21.30 -8.24
C GLU A 265 19.31 -22.52 -9.08
N ASP A 266 18.08 -23.02 -8.81
CA ASP A 266 17.45 -24.07 -9.62
C ASP A 266 16.66 -23.44 -10.78
N TYR A 267 17.38 -22.82 -11.69
CA TYR A 267 16.79 -22.04 -12.79
C TYR A 267 15.94 -22.88 -13.76
N VAL A 268 16.20 -24.20 -13.85
CA VAL A 268 15.41 -25.07 -14.74
C VAL A 268 13.98 -25.22 -14.22
N ARG A 269 13.84 -25.46 -12.91
CA ARG A 269 12.52 -25.54 -12.29
C ARG A 269 11.88 -24.16 -12.12
N ALA A 270 12.68 -23.13 -11.83
CA ALA A 270 12.22 -21.75 -11.77
C ALA A 270 11.64 -21.28 -13.12
N GLU A 271 12.23 -21.69 -14.26
CA GLU A 271 11.64 -21.40 -15.56
C GLU A 271 10.26 -22.05 -15.71
N ALA A 272 10.13 -23.34 -15.39
CA ALA A 272 8.85 -24.03 -15.50
C ALA A 272 7.77 -23.41 -14.59
N CYS A 273 8.14 -23.04 -13.35
CA CYS A 273 7.26 -22.36 -12.40
C CYS A 273 6.87 -20.97 -12.88
N GLY A 274 7.86 -20.19 -13.32
CA GLY A 274 7.66 -18.84 -13.85
C GLY A 274 6.83 -18.80 -15.13
N GLU A 275 6.95 -19.81 -16.02
CA GLU A 275 6.08 -19.94 -17.21
C GLU A 275 4.62 -20.24 -16.83
N THR A 276 4.41 -21.03 -15.77
CA THR A 276 3.06 -21.28 -15.24
C THR A 276 2.46 -19.98 -14.69
N LEU A 277 3.21 -19.24 -13.85
CA LEU A 277 2.80 -17.91 -13.35
C LEU A 277 2.55 -16.93 -14.49
N TYR A 278 3.42 -16.88 -15.47
CA TYR A 278 3.26 -16.03 -16.65
C TYR A 278 1.98 -16.34 -17.44
N GLY A 279 1.56 -17.61 -17.47
CA GLY A 279 0.28 -17.99 -18.07
C GLY A 279 -0.92 -17.43 -17.32
N ILE A 280 -0.82 -17.24 -16.00
CA ILE A 280 -1.88 -16.69 -15.13
C ILE A 280 -1.78 -15.17 -15.09
N LEU A 281 -0.57 -14.63 -14.91
CA LEU A 281 -0.28 -13.20 -14.70
C LEU A 281 0.63 -12.62 -15.81
N PRO A 282 0.18 -12.55 -17.07
CA PRO A 282 1.04 -12.20 -18.21
C PRO A 282 1.51 -10.73 -18.24
N TYR A 283 0.97 -9.89 -17.37
CA TYR A 283 1.29 -8.45 -17.28
C TYR A 283 1.79 -8.04 -15.90
N ASP A 284 2.01 -9.00 -14.99
CA ASP A 284 2.58 -8.71 -13.68
C ASP A 284 4.09 -8.44 -13.79
N PRO A 285 4.57 -7.24 -13.39
CA PRO A 285 5.99 -6.88 -13.50
C PRO A 285 6.91 -7.81 -12.72
N LEU A 286 6.48 -8.31 -11.55
CA LEU A 286 7.27 -9.20 -10.71
C LEU A 286 7.47 -10.55 -11.41
N THR A 287 6.40 -11.16 -11.90
CA THR A 287 6.45 -12.42 -12.66
C THR A 287 7.35 -12.28 -13.90
N LEU A 288 7.22 -11.18 -14.65
CA LEU A 288 8.04 -10.91 -15.83
C LEU A 288 9.51 -10.72 -15.47
N HIS A 289 9.80 -10.04 -14.35
CA HIS A 289 11.15 -9.81 -13.87
C HIS A 289 11.84 -11.12 -13.45
N GLU A 290 11.19 -11.94 -12.64
CA GLU A 290 11.71 -13.22 -12.17
C GLU A 290 11.93 -14.21 -13.32
N LEU A 291 10.97 -14.30 -14.23
CA LEU A 291 11.12 -15.14 -15.42
C LEU A 291 12.21 -14.60 -16.37
N GLY A 292 12.32 -13.29 -16.53
CA GLY A 292 13.37 -12.63 -17.30
C GLY A 292 14.76 -12.94 -16.75
N TYR A 293 14.93 -12.83 -15.43
CA TYR A 293 16.17 -13.19 -14.75
C TYR A 293 16.49 -14.68 -14.93
N THR A 294 15.52 -15.54 -14.72
CA THR A 294 15.65 -17.00 -14.89
C THR A 294 16.11 -17.36 -16.29
N LYS A 295 15.45 -16.82 -17.32
CA LYS A 295 15.82 -17.06 -18.73
C LYS A 295 17.23 -16.56 -19.04
N TYR A 296 17.63 -15.42 -18.51
CA TYR A 296 19.00 -14.92 -18.64
C TYR A 296 20.01 -15.90 -18.03
N MET A 297 19.78 -16.37 -16.79
CA MET A 297 20.67 -17.31 -16.13
C MET A 297 20.78 -18.68 -16.86
N LEU A 298 19.75 -19.06 -17.61
CA LEU A 298 19.75 -20.22 -18.51
C LEU A 298 20.41 -19.96 -19.87
N GLY A 299 20.93 -18.74 -20.12
CA GLY A 299 21.56 -18.35 -21.39
C GLY A 299 20.57 -17.98 -22.50
N LYS A 300 19.28 -17.76 -22.18
CA LYS A 300 18.22 -17.36 -23.10
C LYS A 300 18.09 -15.82 -23.14
N ALA A 301 19.21 -15.11 -23.38
CA ALA A 301 19.31 -13.66 -23.26
C ALA A 301 18.28 -12.90 -24.13
N LYS A 302 17.93 -13.41 -25.31
CA LYS A 302 16.94 -12.76 -26.17
C LYS A 302 15.54 -12.77 -25.54
N GLU A 303 15.11 -13.92 -25.01
CA GLU A 303 13.82 -14.07 -24.34
C GLU A 303 13.77 -13.21 -23.07
N ALA A 304 14.86 -13.19 -22.29
CA ALA A 304 14.98 -12.31 -21.13
C ALA A 304 14.83 -10.82 -21.51
N ALA A 305 15.54 -10.38 -22.55
CA ALA A 305 15.42 -8.98 -23.03
C ALA A 305 14.01 -8.63 -23.52
N ASP A 306 13.29 -9.60 -24.13
CA ASP A 306 11.91 -9.39 -24.57
C ASP A 306 10.95 -9.22 -23.37
N LEU A 307 11.14 -9.96 -22.27
CA LEU A 307 10.36 -9.81 -21.04
C LEU A 307 10.63 -8.46 -20.36
N TYR A 308 11.89 -8.06 -20.18
CA TYR A 308 12.24 -6.77 -19.63
C TYR A 308 11.76 -5.61 -20.49
N ARG A 309 11.80 -5.74 -21.81
CA ARG A 309 11.25 -4.72 -22.72
C ARG A 309 9.74 -4.56 -22.52
N ARG A 310 9.01 -5.64 -22.30
CA ARG A 310 7.56 -5.56 -21.99
C ARG A 310 7.30 -4.78 -20.72
N ILE A 311 8.10 -4.99 -19.65
CA ILE A 311 7.94 -4.20 -18.41
C ILE A 311 8.19 -2.71 -18.70
N VAL A 312 9.28 -2.37 -19.40
CA VAL A 312 9.60 -0.97 -19.76
C VAL A 312 8.55 -0.35 -20.70
N GLU A 313 7.94 -1.13 -21.57
CA GLU A 313 6.82 -0.65 -22.41
C GLU A 313 5.54 -0.42 -21.59
N MET A 314 5.32 -1.21 -20.54
CA MET A 314 4.20 -1.00 -19.61
C MET A 314 4.47 0.17 -18.68
N ASP A 315 5.69 0.29 -18.16
CA ASP A 315 6.11 1.37 -17.27
C ASP A 315 7.50 1.90 -17.67
N PRO A 316 7.56 3.03 -18.42
CA PRO A 316 8.83 3.65 -18.79
C PRO A 316 9.67 4.14 -17.61
N HIS A 317 9.06 4.33 -16.43
CA HIS A 317 9.73 4.75 -15.20
C HIS A 317 10.25 3.59 -14.35
N ASP A 318 9.98 2.33 -14.74
CA ASP A 318 10.56 1.17 -14.09
C ASP A 318 12.08 1.10 -14.32
N THR A 319 12.80 1.65 -13.36
CA THR A 319 14.26 1.73 -13.41
C THR A 319 14.95 0.40 -13.21
N VAL A 320 14.30 -0.57 -12.56
CA VAL A 320 14.82 -1.93 -12.35
C VAL A 320 14.80 -2.68 -13.68
N ALA A 321 13.65 -2.74 -14.33
CA ALA A 321 13.51 -3.40 -15.64
C ALA A 321 14.40 -2.75 -16.71
N ALA A 322 14.49 -1.42 -16.75
CA ALA A 322 15.37 -0.71 -17.66
C ALA A 322 16.84 -1.07 -17.46
N TRP A 323 17.27 -1.19 -16.19
CA TRP A 323 18.64 -1.60 -15.87
C TRP A 323 18.91 -3.03 -16.33
N TYR A 324 18.01 -3.99 -16.01
CA TYR A 324 18.18 -5.39 -16.42
C TYR A 324 18.16 -5.54 -17.94
N LEU A 325 17.28 -4.82 -18.64
CA LEU A 325 17.24 -4.80 -20.10
C LEU A 325 18.60 -4.36 -20.69
N ALA A 326 19.13 -3.24 -20.20
CA ALA A 326 20.42 -2.73 -20.65
C ALA A 326 21.58 -3.71 -20.34
N ALA A 327 21.57 -4.31 -19.17
CA ALA A 327 22.60 -5.23 -18.73
C ALA A 327 22.59 -6.56 -19.53
N VAL A 328 21.41 -7.13 -19.79
CA VAL A 328 21.25 -8.33 -20.63
C VAL A 328 21.68 -8.08 -22.08
N GLN A 329 21.38 -6.87 -22.62
CA GLN A 329 21.81 -6.49 -23.96
C GLN A 329 23.32 -6.26 -24.06
N ALA A 330 23.94 -5.69 -23.03
CA ALA A 330 25.38 -5.42 -23.00
C ALA A 330 26.20 -6.71 -22.86
N GLU A 331 25.74 -7.66 -22.08
CA GLU A 331 26.41 -8.95 -21.86
C GLU A 331 25.38 -10.10 -21.92
N PRO A 332 25.18 -10.69 -23.13
CA PRO A 332 24.20 -11.78 -23.31
C PRO A 332 24.60 -13.12 -22.66
N ASP A 333 25.87 -13.31 -22.29
CA ASP A 333 26.35 -14.54 -21.68
C ASP A 333 26.45 -14.37 -20.15
N PRO A 334 25.56 -14.99 -19.36
CA PRO A 334 25.57 -14.84 -17.90
C PRO A 334 26.88 -15.33 -17.25
N LYS A 335 27.62 -16.21 -17.92
CA LYS A 335 28.91 -16.72 -17.44
C LYS A 335 30.04 -15.69 -17.55
N LYS A 336 29.89 -14.70 -18.44
CA LYS A 336 30.83 -13.61 -18.65
C LYS A 336 30.46 -12.36 -17.86
N GLY A 337 29.20 -12.16 -17.52
CA GLY A 337 28.66 -10.99 -16.81
C GLY A 337 29.14 -10.81 -15.37
N GLY A 338 30.11 -11.62 -14.93
CA GLY A 338 30.75 -11.53 -13.62
C GLY A 338 30.09 -12.42 -12.55
N LYS A 339 30.94 -12.93 -11.63
CA LYS A 339 30.46 -13.64 -10.45
C LYS A 339 29.64 -12.70 -9.59
N GLY A 340 28.33 -12.94 -9.44
CA GLY A 340 27.50 -12.23 -8.47
C GLY A 340 26.25 -11.54 -9.00
N TRP A 341 25.77 -11.91 -10.19
CA TRP A 341 24.39 -11.57 -10.58
C TRP A 341 23.43 -12.35 -9.68
N THR A 342 22.87 -11.66 -8.72
CA THR A 342 21.73 -12.12 -7.93
C THR A 342 20.51 -11.36 -8.38
N ILE A 343 19.35 -11.99 -8.34
CA ILE A 343 18.09 -11.28 -8.58
C ILE A 343 17.94 -10.14 -7.56
N GLN A 344 17.54 -8.99 -8.01
CA GLN A 344 17.30 -7.82 -7.18
C GLN A 344 15.96 -7.20 -7.57
N TYR A 345 15.16 -6.87 -6.58
CA TYR A 345 13.82 -6.29 -6.76
C TYR A 345 13.84 -4.74 -6.67
N ASP A 346 15.02 -4.17 -6.51
CA ASP A 346 15.28 -2.73 -6.61
C ASP A 346 16.51 -2.51 -7.49
N VAL A 347 16.83 -1.26 -7.79
CA VAL A 347 18.04 -0.92 -8.54
C VAL A 347 19.29 -1.43 -7.81
N PRO A 348 20.33 -1.87 -8.54
CA PRO A 348 21.55 -2.35 -7.91
C PRO A 348 22.09 -1.38 -6.86
N TYR A 349 22.59 -1.91 -5.75
CA TYR A 349 23.08 -1.12 -4.61
C TYR A 349 23.97 0.07 -5.00
N ARG A 350 24.82 -0.08 -6.03
CA ARG A 350 25.67 1.03 -6.51
C ARG A 350 24.85 2.21 -7.04
N ILE A 351 23.75 1.93 -7.75
CA ILE A 351 22.85 2.96 -8.30
C ILE A 351 22.05 3.57 -7.15
N ALA A 352 21.52 2.73 -6.25
CA ALA A 352 20.80 3.18 -5.07
C ALA A 352 21.69 4.07 -4.19
N ALA A 353 22.94 3.68 -3.93
CA ALA A 353 23.91 4.46 -3.15
C ALA A 353 24.19 5.83 -3.80
N GLU A 354 24.32 5.89 -5.13
CA GLU A 354 24.51 7.17 -5.84
C GLU A 354 23.25 8.05 -5.77
N ARG A 355 22.06 7.47 -5.89
CA ARG A 355 20.78 8.19 -5.71
C ARG A 355 20.66 8.75 -4.29
N LEU A 356 20.93 7.92 -3.27
CA LEU A 356 20.90 8.34 -1.86
C LEU A 356 21.94 9.44 -1.57
N ARG A 357 23.14 9.33 -2.12
CA ARG A 357 24.17 10.38 -2.00
C ARG A 357 23.66 11.70 -2.61
N ARG A 358 23.10 11.68 -3.83
CA ARG A 358 22.53 12.87 -4.50
C ARG A 358 21.38 13.48 -3.70
N MET A 359 20.53 12.65 -3.10
CA MET A 359 19.46 13.10 -2.21
C MET A 359 20.03 13.80 -0.97
N GLY A 360 20.96 13.17 -0.25
CA GLY A 360 21.56 13.73 0.95
C GLY A 360 22.28 15.07 0.72
N GLU A 361 23.03 15.19 -0.38
CA GLU A 361 23.69 16.45 -0.78
C GLU A 361 22.67 17.57 -1.10
N THR A 362 21.49 17.18 -1.57
CA THR A 362 20.43 18.12 -1.94
C THR A 362 19.64 18.55 -0.70
N PHE A 363 19.29 17.60 0.18
CA PHE A 363 18.50 17.85 1.39
C PHE A 363 19.20 18.80 2.36
N SER A 364 20.53 18.77 2.42
CA SER A 364 21.31 19.68 3.27
C SER A 364 21.21 21.16 2.89
N LYS A 365 20.63 21.49 1.72
CA LYS A 365 20.59 22.88 1.19
C LYS A 365 19.36 23.68 1.61
N GLY A 366 18.43 23.06 2.34
CA GLY A 366 17.25 23.71 2.90
C GLY A 366 16.02 23.77 1.97
N PRO A 367 14.84 24.08 2.55
CA PRO A 367 13.54 23.91 1.87
C PRO A 367 13.36 24.80 0.64
N GLU A 368 13.82 26.06 0.66
CA GLU A 368 13.70 26.97 -0.49
C GLU A 368 14.48 26.46 -1.72
N TYR A 369 15.68 25.91 -1.51
CA TYR A 369 16.46 25.31 -2.59
C TYR A 369 15.77 24.06 -3.13
N LEU A 370 15.19 23.25 -2.27
CA LEU A 370 14.47 22.02 -2.64
C LEU A 370 13.23 22.33 -3.46
N ALA A 371 12.41 23.29 -3.03
CA ALA A 371 11.23 23.74 -3.76
C ALA A 371 11.58 24.28 -5.15
N LYS A 372 12.62 25.09 -5.26
CA LYS A 372 13.11 25.60 -6.54
C LYS A 372 13.58 24.46 -7.46
N ARG A 373 14.35 23.53 -6.92
CA ARG A 373 14.87 22.41 -7.69
C ARG A 373 13.76 21.46 -8.14
N TRP A 374 12.76 21.22 -7.29
CA TRP A 374 11.56 20.48 -7.65
C TRP A 374 10.86 21.09 -8.87
N ALA A 375 10.68 22.41 -8.89
CA ALA A 375 10.02 23.10 -9.98
C ALA A 375 10.80 23.07 -11.32
N GLU A 376 12.15 23.12 -11.25
CA GLU A 376 13.02 23.31 -12.43
C GLU A 376 13.69 22.03 -12.95
N ASP A 377 13.81 20.96 -12.15
CA ASP A 377 14.63 19.78 -12.43
C ASP A 377 13.80 18.48 -12.43
N ALA A 378 13.47 17.98 -13.63
CA ALA A 378 12.73 16.74 -13.79
C ALA A 378 13.47 15.52 -13.23
N GLU A 379 14.83 15.46 -13.37
CA GLU A 379 15.59 14.35 -12.78
C GLU A 379 15.52 14.34 -11.26
N PHE A 380 15.36 15.52 -10.65
CA PHE A 380 15.18 15.61 -9.21
C PHE A 380 13.78 15.13 -8.80
N ARG A 381 12.73 15.44 -9.55
CA ARG A 381 11.38 14.88 -9.32
C ARG A 381 11.38 13.35 -9.41
N ASP A 382 12.02 12.79 -10.44
CA ASP A 382 12.18 11.34 -10.58
C ASP A 382 12.92 10.73 -9.40
N LEU A 383 13.98 11.41 -8.92
CA LEU A 383 14.75 10.98 -7.76
C LEU A 383 13.91 10.98 -6.47
N VAL A 384 13.10 12.02 -6.24
CA VAL A 384 12.19 12.14 -5.09
C VAL A 384 11.10 11.06 -5.18
N GLY A 385 10.49 10.88 -6.35
CA GLY A 385 9.49 9.84 -6.60
C GLY A 385 10.04 8.43 -6.33
N TRP A 386 11.25 8.12 -6.80
CA TRP A 386 11.92 6.86 -6.49
C TRP A 386 12.16 6.70 -4.97
N GLY A 387 12.68 7.74 -4.32
CA GLY A 387 12.96 7.69 -2.88
C GLY A 387 11.70 7.50 -2.02
N LEU A 388 10.56 8.05 -2.47
CA LEU A 388 9.30 7.92 -1.76
C LEU A 388 8.85 6.45 -1.64
N VAL A 389 9.09 5.64 -2.66
CA VAL A 389 8.60 4.24 -2.71
C VAL A 389 9.70 3.20 -2.47
N SER A 390 10.96 3.53 -2.70
CA SER A 390 12.07 2.56 -2.57
C SER A 390 12.30 2.14 -1.12
N PRO A 391 12.39 0.83 -0.83
CA PRO A 391 12.75 0.34 0.51
C PRO A 391 14.19 0.68 0.89
N LEU A 392 15.03 1.05 -0.08
CA LEU A 392 16.44 1.44 0.16
C LEU A 392 16.57 2.90 0.63
N ALA A 393 15.52 3.71 0.54
CA ALA A 393 15.53 5.09 1.01
C ALA A 393 15.21 5.15 2.52
N PRO A 394 16.18 5.47 3.40
CA PRO A 394 15.99 5.37 4.86
C PRO A 394 15.19 6.53 5.44
N ASP A 395 15.07 7.64 4.73
CA ASP A 395 14.45 8.88 5.22
C ASP A 395 13.25 9.29 4.36
N LYS A 396 12.16 8.53 4.48
CA LYS A 396 10.89 8.87 3.82
C LYS A 396 10.27 10.15 4.40
N HIS A 397 10.47 10.42 5.68
CA HIS A 397 9.99 11.64 6.32
C HIS A 397 10.57 12.90 5.63
N GLY A 398 11.89 12.91 5.39
CA GLY A 398 12.53 14.02 4.64
C GLY A 398 11.98 14.16 3.22
N ILE A 399 11.72 13.06 2.54
CA ILE A 399 11.14 13.04 1.18
C ILE A 399 9.71 13.59 1.19
N ILE A 400 8.87 13.13 2.12
CA ILE A 400 7.50 13.61 2.29
C ILE A 400 7.49 15.11 2.60
N THR A 401 8.43 15.59 3.44
CA THR A 401 8.59 17.00 3.75
C THR A 401 8.92 17.82 2.51
N ILE A 402 9.76 17.31 1.59
CA ILE A 402 10.05 18.00 0.32
C ILE A 402 8.77 18.17 -0.50
N LEU A 403 7.95 17.12 -0.60
CA LEU A 403 6.68 17.17 -1.33
C LEU A 403 5.72 18.17 -0.68
N ALA A 404 5.63 18.20 0.66
CA ALA A 404 4.83 19.17 1.38
C ALA A 404 5.28 20.62 1.11
N VAL A 405 6.60 20.87 1.06
CA VAL A 405 7.19 22.18 0.75
C VAL A 405 7.01 22.56 -0.72
N ALA A 406 7.06 21.59 -1.63
CA ALA A 406 6.82 21.80 -3.06
C ALA A 406 5.40 22.32 -3.31
N GLY A 407 4.39 21.75 -2.63
CA GLY A 407 3.02 22.27 -2.55
C GLY A 407 2.27 22.30 -3.89
N ASP A 408 2.76 21.66 -4.94
CA ASP A 408 2.13 21.63 -6.24
C ASP A 408 1.29 20.35 -6.46
N ARG A 409 0.52 20.33 -7.54
CA ARG A 409 -0.37 19.21 -7.89
C ARG A 409 0.38 17.88 -8.11
N GLU A 410 1.63 17.91 -8.57
CA GLU A 410 2.43 16.71 -8.78
C GLU A 410 2.85 16.11 -7.45
N ALA A 411 3.29 16.95 -6.51
CA ALA A 411 3.62 16.53 -5.16
C ALA A 411 2.39 15.98 -4.41
N GLU A 412 1.24 16.65 -4.53
CA GLU A 412 -0.03 16.15 -3.99
C GLU A 412 -0.39 14.77 -4.55
N ARG A 413 -0.30 14.59 -5.87
CA ARG A 413 -0.59 13.31 -6.52
C ARG A 413 0.32 12.19 -6.03
N LEU A 414 1.62 12.47 -5.86
CA LEU A 414 2.56 11.47 -5.32
C LEU A 414 2.22 11.06 -3.90
N LEU A 415 1.85 12.01 -3.03
CA LEU A 415 1.45 11.71 -1.66
C LEU A 415 0.13 10.91 -1.62
N ARG A 416 -0.86 11.26 -2.44
CA ARG A 416 -2.11 10.50 -2.54
C ARG A 416 -1.87 9.07 -3.02
N SER A 417 -1.05 8.89 -4.06
CA SER A 417 -0.64 7.59 -4.58
C SER A 417 0.11 6.77 -3.53
N PHE A 418 0.96 7.41 -2.74
CA PHE A 418 1.71 6.76 -1.67
C PHE A 418 0.80 6.21 -0.56
N LEU A 419 -0.26 6.94 -0.20
CA LEU A 419 -1.24 6.50 0.81
C LEU A 419 -2.00 5.23 0.39
N LEU A 420 -2.15 4.98 -0.91
CA LEU A 420 -2.89 3.84 -1.45
C LEU A 420 -2.03 2.56 -1.59
N ARG A 421 -0.73 2.64 -1.41
CA ARG A 421 0.19 1.51 -1.59
C ARG A 421 0.11 0.51 -0.44
N SER A 422 -0.02 -0.78 -0.76
CA SER A 422 0.00 -1.88 0.21
C SER A 422 1.41 -2.18 0.74
N ASP A 423 2.47 -1.85 -0.03
CA ASP A 423 3.87 -2.17 0.26
C ASP A 423 4.62 -1.10 1.11
N GLN A 424 3.92 -0.08 1.61
CA GLN A 424 4.51 0.97 2.43
C GLN A 424 4.03 0.89 3.88
N THR A 425 4.89 1.31 4.83
CA THR A 425 4.58 1.24 6.25
C THR A 425 3.46 2.21 6.64
N ASP A 426 2.67 1.82 7.62
CA ASP A 426 1.61 2.69 8.15
C ASP A 426 2.16 3.95 8.81
N GLU A 427 3.36 3.88 9.41
CA GLU A 427 4.04 5.04 10.00
C GLU A 427 4.37 6.10 8.93
N ASP A 428 4.96 5.70 7.81
CA ASP A 428 5.25 6.62 6.69
C ASP A 428 3.97 7.19 6.08
N LYS A 429 2.91 6.37 5.98
CA LYS A 429 1.60 6.83 5.49
C LYS A 429 0.96 7.86 6.40
N GLN A 430 1.11 7.73 7.73
CA GLN A 430 0.64 8.75 8.67
C GLN A 430 1.34 10.10 8.46
N ILE A 431 2.66 10.07 8.20
CA ILE A 431 3.41 11.29 7.90
C ILE A 431 2.92 11.90 6.58
N ALA A 432 2.72 11.09 5.55
CA ALA A 432 2.19 11.55 4.26
C ALA A 432 0.75 12.09 4.38
N PHE A 433 -0.08 11.45 5.19
CA PHE A 433 -1.43 11.92 5.53
C PHE A 433 -1.39 13.31 6.19
N GLY A 434 -0.51 13.48 7.19
CA GLY A 434 -0.29 14.80 7.81
C GLY A 434 0.21 15.84 6.81
N ALA A 435 1.10 15.47 5.91
CA ALA A 435 1.64 16.36 4.88
C ALA A 435 0.56 16.83 3.89
N LEU A 436 -0.41 15.99 3.52
CA LEU A 436 -1.51 16.40 2.63
C LEU A 436 -2.36 17.56 3.19
N HIS A 437 -2.47 17.70 4.51
CA HIS A 437 -3.18 18.83 5.11
C HIS A 437 -2.48 20.19 4.93
N THR A 438 -1.24 20.22 4.45
CA THR A 438 -0.54 21.47 4.11
C THR A 438 -0.94 22.01 2.72
N PHE A 439 -1.63 21.21 1.91
CA PHE A 439 -2.15 21.61 0.61
C PHE A 439 -3.56 22.19 0.76
N ASP A 440 -3.85 23.29 0.05
CA ASP A 440 -5.16 23.94 0.11
C ASP A 440 -6.29 22.99 -0.32
N GLY A 441 -7.17 22.64 0.62
CA GLY A 441 -8.34 21.79 0.38
C GLY A 441 -8.02 20.32 0.10
N ALA A 442 -6.77 19.88 0.30
CA ALA A 442 -6.37 18.53 0.06
C ALA A 442 -6.65 17.64 1.28
N GLU A 443 -7.80 16.98 1.27
CA GLU A 443 -8.07 15.86 2.16
C GLU A 443 -7.77 14.56 1.42
N PRO A 444 -7.24 13.51 2.10
CA PRO A 444 -7.06 12.20 1.46
C PRO A 444 -8.42 11.63 1.06
N HIS A 445 -8.51 11.14 -0.18
CA HIS A 445 -9.74 10.52 -0.68
C HIS A 445 -9.85 9.08 -0.24
N ALA A 446 -8.70 8.40 -0.14
CA ALA A 446 -8.57 7.03 0.33
C ALA A 446 -7.17 6.77 0.89
N MET A 447 -7.04 5.75 1.71
CA MET A 447 -5.77 5.26 2.25
C MET A 447 -5.85 3.75 2.48
N PHE A 448 -4.78 3.02 2.12
CA PHE A 448 -4.61 1.65 2.57
C PHE A 448 -3.84 1.67 3.89
N TYR A 449 -4.52 1.34 5.00
CA TYR A 449 -3.97 1.50 6.35
C TYR A 449 -4.39 0.33 7.26
N ASN A 450 -3.46 -0.22 8.04
CA ASN A 450 -3.66 -1.45 8.81
C ASN A 450 -4.23 -2.60 7.98
N GLY A 451 -3.82 -2.70 6.71
CA GLY A 451 -4.28 -3.70 5.78
C GLY A 451 -5.73 -3.55 5.29
N LEU A 452 -6.33 -2.40 5.52
CA LEU A 452 -7.69 -2.12 5.10
C LEU A 452 -7.73 -0.85 4.23
N TRP A 453 -8.59 -0.88 3.22
CA TRP A 453 -8.92 0.29 2.44
C TRP A 453 -9.88 1.18 3.22
N GLN A 454 -9.52 2.45 3.40
CA GLN A 454 -10.31 3.46 4.08
C GLN A 454 -10.62 4.61 3.12
N PHE A 455 -11.87 5.08 3.12
CA PHE A 455 -12.34 6.10 2.17
C PHE A 455 -12.95 7.31 2.88
N GLY A 456 -12.73 8.50 2.31
CA GLY A 456 -13.39 9.73 2.70
C GLY A 456 -13.28 10.07 4.17
N GLU A 457 -14.39 10.42 4.78
CA GLU A 457 -14.49 10.82 6.20
C GLU A 457 -14.22 9.67 7.18
N VAL A 458 -14.27 8.42 6.69
CA VAL A 458 -13.99 7.20 7.47
C VAL A 458 -12.49 6.91 7.59
N ILE A 459 -11.61 7.74 7.05
CA ILE A 459 -10.17 7.62 7.30
C ILE A 459 -9.92 7.99 8.76
N HIS A 460 -10.22 7.03 9.62
CA HIS A 460 -9.87 7.12 11.03
C HIS A 460 -8.40 6.72 11.14
N ALA A 461 -7.59 7.65 11.58
CA ALA A 461 -6.30 7.32 12.11
C ALA A 461 -6.50 6.26 13.20
N THR A 462 -6.13 5.03 12.93
CA THR A 462 -6.29 3.96 13.91
C THR A 462 -5.31 4.20 15.05
N LEU A 463 -5.86 4.19 16.24
CA LEU A 463 -5.06 4.35 17.45
C LEU A 463 -4.17 3.11 17.64
N PRO A 464 -2.95 3.27 18.19
CA PRO A 464 -2.09 2.14 18.50
C PRO A 464 -2.82 1.08 19.35
N ALA A 465 -2.63 -0.19 19.03
CA ALA A 465 -3.31 -1.31 19.72
C ALA A 465 -2.95 -1.41 21.21
N ASP A 466 -1.78 -0.91 21.60
CA ASP A 466 -1.27 -0.89 22.99
C ASP A 466 -1.69 0.36 23.78
N LEU A 467 -2.64 1.14 23.25
CA LEU A 467 -3.07 2.39 23.85
C LEU A 467 -3.65 2.15 25.28
N PRO A 468 -3.19 2.89 26.31
CA PRO A 468 -3.69 2.70 27.67
C PRO A 468 -5.19 2.93 27.80
N LYS A 469 -5.87 2.17 28.68
CA LYS A 469 -7.33 2.27 28.87
C LYS A 469 -7.88 3.70 29.05
N PRO A 470 -7.23 4.64 29.77
CA PRO A 470 -7.72 6.02 29.85
C PRO A 470 -7.77 6.72 28.50
N TYR A 471 -6.80 6.46 27.62
CA TYR A 471 -6.77 7.02 26.26
C TYR A 471 -7.91 6.50 25.40
N MET A 472 -8.18 5.18 25.47
CA MET A 472 -9.32 4.59 24.77
C MET A 472 -10.66 5.17 25.21
N LYS A 473 -10.84 5.44 26.51
CA LYS A 473 -12.05 6.07 27.01
C LYS A 473 -12.21 7.52 26.53
N ILE A 474 -11.12 8.28 26.51
CA ILE A 474 -11.13 9.65 25.95
C ILE A 474 -11.56 9.58 24.49
N PHE A 475 -10.95 8.70 23.69
CA PHE A 475 -11.29 8.56 22.28
C PHE A 475 -12.76 8.18 22.06
N GLN A 476 -13.25 7.14 22.77
CA GLN A 476 -14.66 6.72 22.70
C GLN A 476 -15.64 7.85 23.07
N ARG A 477 -15.24 8.70 23.99
CA ARG A 477 -16.08 9.84 24.38
C ARG A 477 -16.02 10.97 23.36
N LEU A 478 -14.86 11.21 22.76
CA LEU A 478 -14.73 12.15 21.63
C LEU A 478 -15.60 11.75 20.43
N SER A 479 -15.77 10.43 20.20
CA SER A 479 -16.66 9.91 19.14
C SER A 479 -18.15 10.21 19.40
N ARG A 480 -18.53 10.53 20.62
CA ARG A 480 -19.92 10.81 21.02
C ARG A 480 -20.15 12.25 21.44
N CYS A 481 -19.11 13.08 21.48
CA CYS A 481 -19.20 14.42 22.03
C CYS A 481 -20.12 15.35 21.21
N ALA A 482 -20.31 15.08 19.91
CA ALA A 482 -21.24 15.83 19.08
C ALA A 482 -22.69 15.75 19.59
N GLU A 483 -23.10 14.57 20.06
CA GLU A 483 -24.42 14.34 20.66
C GLU A 483 -24.50 14.91 22.09
N GLU A 484 -23.42 14.78 22.88
CA GLU A 484 -23.38 15.18 24.29
C GLU A 484 -23.43 16.70 24.49
N ILE A 485 -22.85 17.48 23.57
CA ILE A 485 -22.73 18.96 23.69
C ILE A 485 -23.43 19.74 22.60
N ASP A 486 -24.27 19.06 21.80
CA ASP A 486 -25.02 19.69 20.68
C ASP A 486 -24.12 20.53 19.77
N CYS A 487 -22.96 19.95 19.38
CA CYS A 487 -22.03 20.63 18.48
C CYS A 487 -22.04 19.97 17.08
N PRO A 488 -21.58 20.69 16.04
CA PRO A 488 -21.45 20.13 14.71
C PRO A 488 -20.54 18.89 14.70
N GLU A 489 -20.87 17.90 13.89
CA GLU A 489 -20.13 16.65 13.74
C GLU A 489 -18.64 16.88 13.43
N LYS A 490 -18.33 17.88 12.60
CA LYS A 490 -16.96 18.33 12.31
C LYS A 490 -16.14 18.71 13.55
N THR A 491 -16.77 19.12 14.63
CA THR A 491 -16.07 19.43 15.90
C THR A 491 -15.58 18.16 16.56
N ALA A 492 -16.40 17.11 16.58
CA ALA A 492 -16.01 15.81 17.10
C ALA A 492 -14.86 15.19 16.28
N GLU A 493 -14.93 15.29 14.95
CA GLU A 493 -13.87 14.81 14.05
C GLU A 493 -12.55 15.56 14.29
N PHE A 494 -12.60 16.87 14.40
CA PHE A 494 -11.39 17.66 14.68
C PHE A 494 -10.81 17.34 16.06
N ALA A 495 -11.64 17.16 17.07
CA ALA A 495 -11.22 16.79 18.42
C ALA A 495 -10.55 15.39 18.44
N GLN A 496 -11.10 14.42 17.71
CA GLN A 496 -10.50 13.10 17.53
C GLN A 496 -9.15 13.18 16.81
N ARG A 497 -9.05 14.00 15.77
CA ARG A 497 -7.80 14.25 15.04
C ARG A 497 -6.73 14.88 15.95
N ALA A 498 -7.09 15.87 16.74
CA ALA A 498 -6.18 16.50 17.71
C ALA A 498 -5.70 15.48 18.77
N PHE A 499 -6.60 14.63 19.25
CA PHE A 499 -6.26 13.53 20.17
C PHE A 499 -5.28 12.55 19.53
N TYR A 500 -5.49 12.19 18.29
CA TYR A 500 -4.61 11.30 17.55
C TYR A 500 -3.19 11.86 17.45
N TYR A 501 -3.01 13.13 17.07
CA TYR A 501 -1.69 13.75 17.05
C TYR A 501 -1.03 13.80 18.44
N PHE A 502 -1.81 14.00 19.48
CA PHE A 502 -1.32 13.92 20.85
C PHE A 502 -0.82 12.51 21.22
N VAL A 503 -1.48 11.47 20.73
CA VAL A 503 -1.04 10.08 20.93
C VAL A 503 0.28 9.81 20.20
N LEU A 504 0.36 10.20 18.91
CA LEU A 504 1.55 10.02 18.08
C LEU A 504 2.78 10.75 18.65
N ALA A 505 2.60 11.98 19.11
CA ALA A 505 3.69 12.79 19.67
C ALA A 505 4.41 12.11 20.86
N GLN A 506 3.76 11.12 21.49
CA GLN A 506 4.32 10.39 22.62
C GLN A 506 5.17 9.17 22.24
N LYS A 507 5.20 8.79 20.96
CA LYS A 507 6.07 7.70 20.43
C LYS A 507 6.03 6.43 21.29
N GLY A 508 4.83 5.99 21.70
CA GLY A 508 4.62 4.81 22.56
C GLY A 508 4.97 5.00 24.06
N LYS A 509 5.49 6.17 24.46
CA LYS A 509 5.79 6.47 25.87
C LYS A 509 4.66 7.28 26.51
N TYR A 510 3.49 6.65 26.63
CA TYR A 510 2.27 7.32 27.05
C TYR A 510 2.35 7.94 28.43
N ARG A 511 2.01 9.22 28.55
CA ARG A 511 1.87 9.91 29.83
C ARG A 511 0.74 9.30 30.64
N ARG A 512 0.92 9.19 31.94
CA ARG A 512 -0.10 8.64 32.82
C ARG A 512 -1.26 9.64 32.97
N ILE A 513 -2.43 9.26 32.48
CA ILE A 513 -3.70 9.98 32.67
C ILE A 513 -4.49 9.21 33.75
N SER A 514 -4.90 9.91 34.82
CA SER A 514 -5.73 9.30 35.86
C SER A 514 -7.20 9.30 35.43
N PRO A 515 -8.05 8.40 35.98
CA PRO A 515 -9.47 8.39 35.68
C PRO A 515 -10.19 9.72 35.96
N THR A 516 -9.69 10.50 36.91
CA THR A 516 -10.24 11.82 37.26
C THR A 516 -9.84 12.92 36.26
N GLN A 517 -8.94 12.64 35.34
CA GLN A 517 -8.49 13.57 34.30
C GLN A 517 -9.12 13.25 32.93
N GLU A 518 -9.76 12.09 32.74
CA GLU A 518 -10.32 11.67 31.46
C GLU A 518 -11.28 12.74 30.89
N ASP A 519 -12.21 13.25 31.71
CA ASP A 519 -13.17 14.28 31.31
C ASP A 519 -12.50 15.60 30.93
N ALA A 520 -11.46 15.99 31.68
CA ALA A 520 -10.73 17.21 31.41
C ALA A 520 -9.93 17.13 30.10
N PHE A 521 -9.36 15.98 29.77
CA PHE A 521 -8.69 15.76 28.49
C PHE A 521 -9.69 15.73 27.33
N THR A 522 -10.84 15.06 27.49
CA THR A 522 -11.91 15.06 26.48
C THR A 522 -12.37 16.49 26.20
N ALA A 523 -12.71 17.25 27.24
CA ALA A 523 -13.11 18.65 27.11
C ALA A 523 -12.02 19.53 26.48
N ALA A 524 -10.74 19.26 26.77
CA ALA A 524 -9.62 20.01 26.20
C ALA A 524 -9.49 19.81 24.69
N PHE A 525 -9.64 18.60 24.18
CA PHE A 525 -9.64 18.35 22.74
C PHE A 525 -10.84 18.97 22.04
N VAL A 526 -12.01 18.92 22.65
CA VAL A 526 -13.20 19.60 22.14
C VAL A 526 -13.00 21.12 22.14
N CYS A 527 -12.42 21.69 23.20
CA CYS A 527 -12.09 23.11 23.29
C CYS A 527 -11.14 23.55 22.15
N MET A 528 -10.11 22.75 21.87
CA MET A 528 -9.21 22.99 20.73
C MET A 528 -9.97 23.00 19.41
N ALA A 529 -10.88 22.04 19.20
CA ALA A 529 -11.69 21.95 17.99
C ALA A 529 -12.64 23.15 17.84
N VAL A 530 -13.34 23.53 18.90
CA VAL A 530 -14.24 24.71 18.96
C VAL A 530 -13.48 25.98 18.60
N HIS A 531 -12.29 26.16 19.19
CA HIS A 531 -11.47 27.34 18.93
C HIS A 531 -10.96 27.38 17.50
N PHE A 532 -10.46 26.25 16.97
CA PHE A 532 -9.94 26.17 15.61
C PHE A 532 -11.02 26.36 14.54
N LEU A 533 -12.22 25.85 14.79
CA LEU A 533 -13.36 25.96 13.87
C LEU A 533 -14.18 27.26 14.09
N GLU A 534 -13.67 28.18 14.93
CA GLU A 534 -14.29 29.47 15.25
C GLU A 534 -15.77 29.38 15.70
N GLN A 535 -16.09 28.31 16.43
CA GLN A 535 -17.45 28.05 16.90
C GLN A 535 -17.77 28.87 18.14
N GLN A 536 -19.05 29.22 18.31
CA GLN A 536 -19.53 30.04 19.44
C GLN A 536 -19.95 29.19 20.65
N ILE A 537 -19.06 28.28 21.09
CA ILE A 537 -19.25 27.52 22.32
C ILE A 537 -18.25 28.04 23.35
N SER A 538 -18.73 28.47 24.51
CA SER A 538 -17.87 29.06 25.55
C SER A 538 -17.13 27.99 26.36
N GLU A 539 -15.98 28.34 26.95
CA GLU A 539 -15.27 27.46 27.87
C GLU A 539 -16.10 27.08 29.09
N GLU A 540 -16.98 28.02 29.57
CA GLU A 540 -17.91 27.74 30.67
C GLU A 540 -18.90 26.63 30.27
N ALA A 541 -19.47 26.70 29.06
CA ALA A 541 -20.41 25.69 28.56
C ALA A 541 -19.72 24.30 28.46
N LEU A 542 -18.49 24.26 27.99
CA LEU A 542 -17.69 23.00 27.96
C LEU A 542 -17.39 22.48 29.36
N CYS A 543 -17.04 23.38 30.31
CA CYS A 543 -16.80 22.97 31.69
C CYS A 543 -18.06 22.39 32.34
N GLU A 544 -19.24 22.98 32.05
CA GLU A 544 -20.52 22.49 32.54
C GLU A 544 -20.89 21.12 31.91
N ALA A 545 -20.75 20.96 30.59
CA ALA A 545 -21.08 19.75 29.87
C ALA A 545 -20.23 18.53 30.33
N PHE A 546 -18.96 18.76 30.63
CA PHE A 546 -18.04 17.69 31.07
C PHE A 546 -17.88 17.60 32.61
N ASP A 547 -18.65 18.34 33.39
CA ASP A 547 -18.59 18.44 34.87
C ASP A 547 -17.15 18.66 35.39
N ILE A 548 -16.46 19.64 34.83
CA ILE A 548 -15.07 19.98 35.18
C ILE A 548 -14.94 21.46 35.54
N THR A 549 -13.88 21.81 36.23
CA THR A 549 -13.54 23.23 36.51
C THR A 549 -12.62 23.77 35.40
N ALA A 550 -12.71 25.10 35.14
CA ALA A 550 -11.83 25.80 34.21
C ALA A 550 -10.32 25.55 34.49
N ARG A 551 -9.95 25.41 35.77
CA ARG A 551 -8.58 25.04 36.16
C ARG A 551 -8.16 23.67 35.65
N ARG A 552 -9.07 22.67 35.66
CA ARG A 552 -8.79 21.31 35.14
C ARG A 552 -8.66 21.33 33.62
N LEU A 553 -9.54 22.05 32.93
CA LEU A 553 -9.49 22.27 31.49
C LEU A 553 -8.14 22.87 31.08
N ASN A 554 -7.75 24.01 31.69
CA ASN A 554 -6.49 24.68 31.37
C ASN A 554 -5.23 23.82 31.65
N ASN A 555 -5.27 22.99 32.71
CA ASN A 555 -4.17 22.06 32.99
C ASN A 555 -4.07 20.97 31.91
N ALA A 556 -5.19 20.43 31.42
CA ALA A 556 -5.22 19.45 30.35
C ALA A 556 -4.71 20.05 29.03
N LEU A 557 -5.20 21.25 28.64
CA LEU A 557 -4.72 21.99 27.48
C LEU A 557 -3.20 22.20 27.53
N LYS A 558 -2.68 22.66 28.67
CA LYS A 558 -1.24 22.86 28.84
C LYS A 558 -0.45 21.56 28.66
N MET A 559 -0.93 20.45 29.20
CA MET A 559 -0.27 19.14 29.02
C MET A 559 -0.30 18.69 27.56
N ILE A 560 -1.40 18.87 26.85
CA ILE A 560 -1.54 18.53 25.44
C ILE A 560 -0.55 19.33 24.62
N PHE A 561 -0.55 20.67 24.73
CA PHE A 561 0.36 21.54 23.97
C PHE A 561 1.83 21.25 24.27
N THR A 562 2.20 21.06 25.56
CA THR A 562 3.58 20.68 25.90
C THR A 562 3.99 19.36 25.23
N THR A 563 3.10 18.37 25.20
CA THR A 563 3.40 17.07 24.57
C THR A 563 3.55 17.20 23.04
N LEU A 564 2.69 17.97 22.40
CA LEU A 564 2.78 18.23 20.95
C LEU A 564 4.06 19.00 20.58
N GLU A 565 4.46 20.00 21.39
CA GLU A 565 5.72 20.74 21.19
C GLU A 565 6.97 19.87 21.41
N GLU A 566 6.96 18.97 22.39
CA GLU A 566 8.05 18.04 22.64
C GLU A 566 8.19 17.03 21.48
N GLY A 567 7.08 16.49 20.99
CA GLY A 567 7.05 15.58 19.85
C GLY A 567 7.51 16.20 18.53
N SER A 568 7.36 17.51 18.37
CA SER A 568 7.79 18.24 17.16
C SER A 568 9.28 18.61 17.17
N ARG A 569 9.96 18.52 18.31
CA ARG A 569 11.40 18.90 18.45
C ARG A 569 12.38 17.73 18.34
N GLU A 570 11.89 16.51 18.42
CA GLU A 570 12.66 15.26 18.28
C GLU A 570 12.36 14.56 16.93
#